data_6c14f87f228d2080adebaecb84262e08
#
_entry.id   6c14f87f228d2080adebaecb84262e08
#
_cell.length_a   1.000
_cell.length_b   1.000
_cell.length_c   1.000
_cell.angle_alpha   90.00
_cell.angle_beta   90.00
_cell.angle_gamma   90.00
#
_symmetry.space_group_name_H-M   'P 1'
#
loop_
_entity.id
_entity.type
_entity.pdbx_description
1 polymer ?
#
loop_
_entity_poly.entity_id
_entity_poly.type
_entity_poly.pdbx_seq_one_letter_code
_entity_poly.pdbx_strand_id
1 'polypeptide(L)'
;IGNGNYLAISDKGIYNYKYASNTFKLIYPAQKEIIPIRNKINERIKDRGEFHFIDNKSYISLNVNNFKTDVIDSDIAHEINDIVESDTNGNDFYAISKNEMLLTFKRTKDGLQLLDKLPIKNTAHTISDYDNLVFLSGNNGISIFEKTKKQIIDNYIVDEFNKQAVYKKNSTIRFGSIHGVYTIDNLVDFEKNLIFKDFKISSQEPYLYLGALLLIIIVFVVVKKVSKKNISDEQLISNIKRFINKNLSRVTLKMLEAEFNLDYNDINSIHKDFKPAKYIKQERLELTKKMLLKGKILSEISDKTGYSETYLLKNKYKFLK
;
A
#
# COMPACT_ATOMS: atom_id res chain seq x y z
N ILE A 1 -28.74 21.53 -13.36
CA ILE A 1 -30.19 21.46 -13.57
C ILE A 1 -30.58 22.79 -14.22
N GLY A 2 -31.49 22.81 -15.21
CA GLY A 2 -31.90 24.04 -15.89
C GLY A 2 -32.44 25.14 -14.94
N ASN A 3 -32.48 26.40 -15.45
CA ASN A 3 -33.05 27.55 -14.75
C ASN A 3 -32.32 27.99 -13.46
N GLY A 4 -31.01 27.88 -13.40
CA GLY A 4 -30.21 28.36 -12.25
C GLY A 4 -30.36 27.51 -10.99
N ASN A 5 -30.83 26.28 -11.09
CA ASN A 5 -30.81 25.29 -10.02
C ASN A 5 -29.59 24.38 -10.15
N TYR A 6 -28.93 24.08 -9.03
CA TYR A 6 -27.78 23.23 -8.95
C TYR A 6 -27.99 22.13 -7.89
N LEU A 7 -27.48 20.94 -8.14
CA LEU A 7 -27.36 19.91 -7.08
C LEU A 7 -26.05 20.11 -6.36
N ALA A 8 -26.10 20.24 -5.05
CA ALA A 8 -24.93 20.24 -4.18
C ALA A 8 -24.96 18.98 -3.30
N ILE A 9 -23.83 18.30 -3.22
CA ILE A 9 -23.66 17.07 -2.42
C ILE A 9 -22.77 17.38 -1.24
N SER A 10 -23.18 16.96 -0.06
CA SER A 10 -22.39 17.04 1.16
C SER A 10 -22.51 15.74 1.96
N ASP A 11 -21.77 15.66 3.08
CA ASP A 11 -21.88 14.60 4.09
C ASP A 11 -23.30 14.47 4.70
N LYS A 12 -24.09 15.53 4.67
CA LYS A 12 -25.46 15.56 5.22
C LYS A 12 -26.54 15.21 4.21
N GLY A 13 -26.22 15.19 2.90
CA GLY A 13 -27.18 14.87 1.88
C GLY A 13 -27.03 15.64 0.58
N ILE A 14 -28.09 15.58 -0.22
CA ILE A 14 -28.20 16.28 -1.49
C ILE A 14 -29.10 17.50 -1.33
N TYR A 15 -28.62 18.64 -1.81
CA TYR A 15 -29.29 19.91 -1.74
C TYR A 15 -29.62 20.43 -3.15
N ASN A 16 -30.76 21.07 -3.28
CA ASN A 16 -31.04 21.95 -4.40
C ASN A 16 -30.58 23.36 -4.03
N TYR A 17 -29.61 23.88 -4.72
CA TYR A 17 -29.16 25.27 -4.59
C TYR A 17 -29.82 26.11 -5.70
N LYS A 18 -30.55 27.15 -5.29
CA LYS A 18 -31.17 28.14 -6.19
C LYS A 18 -30.28 29.38 -6.23
N TYR A 19 -29.65 29.62 -7.37
CA TYR A 19 -28.76 30.80 -7.55
C TYR A 19 -29.47 32.11 -7.32
N ALA A 20 -30.69 32.28 -7.90
CA ALA A 20 -31.47 33.53 -7.82
C ALA A 20 -31.82 33.97 -6.39
N SER A 21 -32.01 33.02 -5.46
CA SER A 21 -32.36 33.32 -4.06
C SER A 21 -31.21 33.04 -3.10
N ASN A 22 -30.06 32.54 -3.58
CA ASN A 22 -28.95 32.11 -2.77
C ASN A 22 -29.35 31.16 -1.63
N THR A 23 -30.24 30.20 -1.92
CA THR A 23 -30.79 29.30 -0.89
C THR A 23 -30.50 27.84 -1.19
N PHE A 24 -30.17 27.10 -0.12
CA PHE A 24 -30.04 25.64 -0.17
C PHE A 24 -31.27 25.00 0.44
N LYS A 25 -31.87 24.06 -0.26
CA LYS A 25 -32.95 23.21 0.25
C LYS A 25 -32.51 21.77 0.23
N LEU A 26 -32.49 21.11 1.41
CA LEU A 26 -32.22 19.68 1.50
C LEU A 26 -33.35 18.93 0.77
N ILE A 27 -32.96 18.05 -0.16
CA ILE A 27 -33.90 17.23 -0.96
C ILE A 27 -33.73 15.74 -0.67
N TYR A 28 -32.54 15.32 -0.22
CA TYR A 28 -32.29 13.96 0.22
C TYR A 28 -31.32 13.97 1.40
N PRO A 29 -31.70 13.50 2.59
CA PRO A 29 -30.82 13.34 3.73
C PRO A 29 -29.95 12.08 3.54
N ALA A 30 -28.62 12.20 3.70
CA ALA A 30 -27.73 11.06 3.62
C ALA A 30 -27.91 10.13 4.82
N GLN A 31 -27.94 8.82 4.60
CA GLN A 31 -27.91 7.82 5.66
C GLN A 31 -26.48 7.57 6.16
N LYS A 32 -25.51 7.61 5.27
CA LYS A 32 -24.09 7.43 5.59
C LYS A 32 -23.20 8.37 4.77
N GLU A 33 -23.01 8.07 3.51
CA GLU A 33 -22.15 8.81 2.59
C GLU A 33 -22.73 8.71 1.17
N ILE A 34 -22.94 9.86 0.54
CA ILE A 34 -23.42 9.91 -0.84
C ILE A 34 -22.26 9.72 -1.80
N ILE A 35 -22.30 8.64 -2.56
CA ILE A 35 -21.32 8.32 -3.59
C ILE A 35 -21.99 8.46 -4.96
N PRO A 36 -21.76 9.56 -5.70
CA PRO A 36 -22.33 9.76 -7.02
C PRO A 36 -21.83 8.71 -8.00
N ILE A 37 -22.72 8.14 -8.80
CA ILE A 37 -22.31 7.30 -9.93
C ILE A 37 -21.85 8.22 -11.05
N ARG A 38 -20.53 8.29 -11.22
CA ARG A 38 -19.89 9.18 -12.19
C ARG A 38 -20.03 8.65 -13.62
N ASN A 39 -19.55 9.39 -14.56
CA ASN A 39 -19.77 9.30 -15.99
C ASN A 39 -21.26 9.50 -16.38
N LYS A 40 -21.48 10.09 -17.52
CA LYS A 40 -22.81 10.35 -18.11
C LYS A 40 -23.83 11.04 -17.17
N ILE A 41 -23.38 11.60 -16.02
CA ILE A 41 -24.24 12.32 -15.08
C ILE A 41 -25.01 13.43 -15.81
N ASN A 42 -24.31 14.27 -16.56
CA ASN A 42 -24.91 15.38 -17.28
C ASN A 42 -25.86 14.92 -18.38
N GLU A 43 -25.52 13.85 -19.09
CA GLU A 43 -26.39 13.25 -20.12
C GLU A 43 -27.67 12.70 -19.51
N ARG A 44 -27.58 11.93 -18.43
CA ARG A 44 -28.73 11.38 -17.72
C ARG A 44 -29.65 12.48 -17.16
N ILE A 45 -29.06 13.50 -16.53
CA ILE A 45 -29.84 14.64 -16.02
C ILE A 45 -30.56 15.34 -17.17
N LYS A 46 -29.87 15.55 -18.30
CA LYS A 46 -30.45 16.22 -19.48
C LYS A 46 -31.51 15.38 -20.15
N ASP A 47 -31.26 14.09 -20.35
CA ASP A 47 -32.13 13.24 -21.18
C ASP A 47 -33.30 12.61 -20.38
N ARG A 48 -33.07 12.28 -19.10
CA ARG A 48 -34.02 11.56 -18.25
C ARG A 48 -34.42 12.31 -16.99
N GLY A 49 -33.71 13.37 -16.64
CA GLY A 49 -33.93 14.09 -15.39
C GLY A 49 -33.54 13.25 -14.15
N GLU A 50 -32.59 12.32 -14.29
CA GLU A 50 -32.19 11.39 -13.23
C GLU A 50 -30.79 11.62 -12.77
N PHE A 51 -30.57 11.60 -11.45
CA PHE A 51 -29.27 11.57 -10.79
C PHE A 51 -29.12 10.29 -9.97
N HIS A 52 -28.11 9.52 -10.23
CA HIS A 52 -27.88 8.22 -9.62
C HIS A 52 -26.73 8.26 -8.62
N PHE A 53 -26.90 7.62 -7.47
CA PHE A 53 -25.90 7.57 -6.41
C PHE A 53 -26.09 6.33 -5.53
N ILE A 54 -25.07 6.05 -4.72
CA ILE A 54 -25.10 5.05 -3.65
C ILE A 54 -25.13 5.78 -2.31
N ASP A 55 -25.98 5.35 -1.40
CA ASP A 55 -25.98 5.74 0.00
C ASP A 55 -26.21 4.50 0.86
N ASN A 56 -25.27 4.21 1.76
CA ASN A 56 -25.32 3.09 2.70
C ASN A 56 -25.76 1.76 2.07
N LYS A 57 -25.11 1.30 1.00
CA LYS A 57 -25.42 0.07 0.27
C LYS A 57 -26.70 0.11 -0.58
N SER A 58 -27.38 1.22 -0.65
CA SER A 58 -28.54 1.37 -1.52
C SER A 58 -28.17 2.11 -2.81
N TYR A 59 -28.57 1.56 -3.96
CA TYR A 59 -28.50 2.23 -5.25
C TYR A 59 -29.78 3.02 -5.48
N ILE A 60 -29.67 4.33 -5.60
CA ILE A 60 -30.80 5.25 -5.58
C ILE A 60 -30.79 6.10 -6.85
N SER A 61 -31.98 6.31 -7.43
CA SER A 61 -32.24 7.28 -8.46
C SER A 61 -33.02 8.47 -7.88
N LEU A 62 -32.52 9.68 -8.12
CA LEU A 62 -33.16 10.92 -7.77
C LEU A 62 -33.67 11.60 -9.05
N ASN A 63 -34.99 11.79 -9.19
CA ASN A 63 -35.53 12.62 -10.23
C ASN A 63 -35.31 14.10 -9.91
N VAL A 64 -34.51 14.79 -10.73
CA VAL A 64 -34.09 16.18 -10.47
C VAL A 64 -35.21 17.22 -10.74
N ASN A 65 -36.28 16.83 -11.40
CA ASN A 65 -37.40 17.72 -11.72
C ASN A 65 -38.41 17.83 -10.58
N ASN A 66 -38.70 16.71 -9.90
CA ASN A 66 -39.68 16.66 -8.81
C ASN A 66 -39.07 16.26 -7.46
N PHE A 67 -37.79 15.95 -7.42
CA PHE A 67 -37.03 15.53 -6.24
C PHE A 67 -37.53 14.24 -5.59
N LYS A 68 -38.23 13.38 -6.32
CA LYS A 68 -38.55 12.03 -5.83
C LYS A 68 -37.37 11.09 -5.98
N THR A 69 -37.20 10.21 -5.01
CA THR A 69 -36.17 9.18 -5.00
C THR A 69 -36.79 7.81 -5.12
N ASP A 70 -36.21 6.98 -5.95
CA ASP A 70 -36.55 5.57 -6.11
C ASP A 70 -35.33 4.73 -5.73
N VAL A 71 -35.51 3.76 -4.84
CA VAL A 71 -34.46 2.79 -4.48
C VAL A 71 -34.47 1.71 -5.55
N ILE A 72 -33.37 1.64 -6.32
CA ILE A 72 -33.23 0.66 -7.42
C ILE A 72 -32.74 -0.67 -6.85
N ASP A 73 -31.80 -0.60 -5.86
CA ASP A 73 -31.27 -1.76 -5.16
C ASP A 73 -31.02 -1.37 -3.71
N SER A 74 -31.48 -2.17 -2.76
CA SER A 74 -31.38 -1.87 -1.32
C SER A 74 -30.28 -2.62 -0.60
N ASP A 75 -29.59 -3.55 -1.26
CA ASP A 75 -28.60 -4.42 -0.60
C ASP A 75 -27.38 -4.70 -1.49
N ILE A 76 -26.57 -3.67 -1.73
CA ILE A 76 -25.28 -3.86 -2.38
C ILE A 76 -24.35 -4.56 -1.39
N ALA A 77 -23.92 -5.78 -1.73
CA ALA A 77 -23.16 -6.67 -0.85
C ALA A 77 -21.82 -6.09 -0.34
N HIS A 78 -21.32 -5.01 -0.95
CA HIS A 78 -20.02 -4.42 -0.63
C HIS A 78 -20.13 -2.92 -0.29
N GLU A 79 -19.33 -2.47 0.69
CA GLU A 79 -19.15 -1.04 0.91
C GLU A 79 -18.30 -0.43 -0.20
N ILE A 80 -18.86 0.56 -0.90
CA ILE A 80 -18.27 1.23 -2.05
C ILE A 80 -17.53 2.50 -1.61
N ASN A 81 -16.34 2.74 -2.14
CA ASN A 81 -15.61 4.00 -1.98
C ASN A 81 -15.89 4.96 -3.15
N ASP A 82 -15.96 4.42 -4.35
CA ASP A 82 -16.20 5.18 -5.57
C ASP A 82 -16.72 4.26 -6.67
N ILE A 83 -17.55 4.79 -7.56
CA ILE A 83 -18.21 4.02 -8.62
C ILE A 83 -18.35 4.85 -9.89
N VAL A 84 -18.19 4.19 -11.03
CA VAL A 84 -18.31 4.79 -12.35
C VAL A 84 -19.12 3.87 -13.26
N GLU A 85 -19.96 4.47 -14.10
CA GLU A 85 -20.61 3.75 -15.19
C GLU A 85 -19.65 3.63 -16.38
N SER A 86 -19.71 2.49 -17.08
CA SER A 86 -18.88 2.27 -18.26
C SER A 86 -19.23 3.24 -19.40
N ASP A 87 -18.20 3.81 -20.02
CA ASP A 87 -18.34 4.65 -21.21
C ASP A 87 -18.87 3.86 -22.41
N THR A 88 -18.45 2.60 -22.54
CA THR A 88 -18.77 1.75 -23.68
C THR A 88 -20.09 1.03 -23.55
N ASN A 89 -20.49 0.71 -22.32
CA ASN A 89 -21.71 -0.03 -22.05
C ASN A 89 -22.40 0.53 -20.80
N GLY A 90 -23.45 1.31 -20.97
CA GLY A 90 -24.19 1.95 -19.90
C GLY A 90 -24.88 1.00 -18.89
N ASN A 91 -24.74 -0.31 -19.07
CA ASN A 91 -25.22 -1.31 -18.12
C ASN A 91 -24.11 -1.87 -17.22
N ASP A 92 -22.86 -1.58 -17.53
CA ASP A 92 -21.72 -2.05 -16.74
C ASP A 92 -21.20 -0.94 -15.81
N PHE A 93 -20.84 -1.30 -14.59
CA PHE A 93 -20.32 -0.38 -13.59
C PHE A 93 -19.04 -0.97 -12.99
N TYR A 94 -18.11 -0.09 -12.71
CA TYR A 94 -16.86 -0.41 -12.02
C TYR A 94 -16.82 0.37 -10.72
N ALA A 95 -16.50 -0.32 -9.62
CA ALA A 95 -16.44 0.28 -8.31
C ALA A 95 -15.21 -0.15 -7.53
N ILE A 96 -14.74 0.71 -6.65
CA ILE A 96 -13.72 0.39 -5.64
C ILE A 96 -14.44 0.14 -4.33
N SER A 97 -14.22 -1.02 -3.73
CA SER A 97 -14.71 -1.30 -2.39
C SER A 97 -13.75 -0.78 -1.30
N LYS A 98 -14.27 -0.60 -0.09
CA LYS A 98 -13.43 -0.27 1.10
C LYS A 98 -12.42 -1.37 1.45
N ASN A 99 -12.62 -2.60 0.95
CA ASN A 99 -11.74 -3.74 1.18
C ASN A 99 -10.72 -3.94 0.03
N GLU A 100 -10.34 -2.87 -0.67
CA GLU A 100 -9.32 -2.90 -1.73
C GLU A 100 -9.63 -3.89 -2.86
N MET A 101 -10.89 -3.93 -3.29
CA MET A 101 -11.32 -4.74 -4.42
C MET A 101 -11.84 -3.85 -5.54
N LEU A 102 -11.50 -4.17 -6.77
CA LEU A 102 -12.21 -3.71 -7.96
C LEU A 102 -13.42 -4.62 -8.16
N LEU A 103 -14.60 -4.03 -8.15
CA LEU A 103 -15.87 -4.71 -8.35
C LEU A 103 -16.42 -4.36 -9.72
N THR A 104 -16.89 -5.35 -10.45
CA THR A 104 -17.62 -5.16 -11.71
C THR A 104 -19.08 -5.54 -11.50
N PHE A 105 -19.97 -4.61 -11.79
CA PHE A 105 -21.41 -4.84 -11.73
C PHE A 105 -22.04 -4.71 -13.08
N LYS A 106 -23.16 -5.38 -13.24
CA LYS A 106 -24.09 -5.20 -14.37
C LYS A 106 -25.44 -4.73 -13.86
N ARG A 107 -26.00 -3.72 -14.52
CA ARG A 107 -27.37 -3.28 -14.25
C ARG A 107 -28.35 -4.30 -14.80
N THR A 108 -29.23 -4.74 -13.95
CA THR A 108 -30.36 -5.62 -14.28
C THR A 108 -31.68 -4.90 -13.98
N LYS A 109 -32.81 -5.56 -14.19
CA LYS A 109 -34.12 -5.02 -13.80
C LYS A 109 -34.27 -4.94 -12.27
N ASP A 110 -33.54 -5.83 -11.56
CA ASP A 110 -33.66 -5.99 -10.11
C ASP A 110 -32.52 -5.28 -9.33
N GLY A 111 -31.67 -4.49 -10.01
CA GLY A 111 -30.58 -3.73 -9.37
C GLY A 111 -29.21 -3.95 -9.99
N LEU A 112 -28.17 -3.93 -9.15
CA LEU A 112 -26.78 -4.14 -9.54
C LEU A 112 -26.33 -5.56 -9.22
N GLN A 113 -26.18 -6.39 -10.25
CA GLN A 113 -25.61 -7.72 -10.13
C GLN A 113 -24.10 -7.66 -10.15
N LEU A 114 -23.45 -8.17 -9.08
CA LEU A 114 -22.01 -8.35 -9.06
C LEU A 114 -21.58 -9.45 -10.04
N LEU A 115 -20.72 -9.11 -10.98
CA LEU A 115 -20.19 -10.04 -11.99
C LEU A 115 -18.82 -10.59 -11.58
N ASP A 116 -17.94 -9.71 -11.08
CA ASP A 116 -16.54 -10.05 -10.80
C ASP A 116 -15.97 -9.19 -9.68
N LYS A 117 -14.93 -9.73 -9.02
CA LYS A 117 -14.16 -9.01 -8.00
C LYS A 117 -12.68 -9.35 -8.11
N LEU A 118 -11.85 -8.34 -8.23
CA LEU A 118 -10.41 -8.48 -8.35
C LEU A 118 -9.71 -7.71 -7.22
N PRO A 119 -8.70 -8.29 -6.55
CA PRO A 119 -7.94 -7.59 -5.54
C PRO A 119 -7.10 -6.48 -6.20
N ILE A 120 -7.03 -5.32 -5.54
CA ILE A 120 -6.19 -4.20 -5.93
C ILE A 120 -5.06 -4.11 -4.90
N LYS A 121 -3.81 -4.06 -5.36
CA LYS A 121 -2.65 -3.88 -4.45
C LYS A 121 -2.45 -2.44 -4.00
N ASN A 122 -3.21 -1.54 -4.58
CA ASN A 122 -3.14 -0.11 -4.31
C ASN A 122 -4.34 0.32 -3.46
N THR A 123 -4.11 1.22 -2.49
CA THR A 123 -5.17 1.88 -1.71
C THR A 123 -5.93 2.87 -2.60
N ALA A 124 -6.63 2.36 -3.60
CA ALA A 124 -7.38 3.17 -4.54
C ALA A 124 -8.64 3.73 -3.88
N HIS A 125 -8.93 5.00 -4.14
CA HIS A 125 -10.11 5.71 -3.62
C HIS A 125 -10.85 6.50 -4.70
N THR A 126 -10.34 6.52 -5.93
CA THR A 126 -10.95 7.20 -7.07
C THR A 126 -10.84 6.33 -8.31
N ILE A 127 -11.96 6.18 -9.02
CA ILE A 127 -12.06 5.36 -10.24
C ILE A 127 -12.46 6.25 -11.42
N SER A 128 -11.92 5.97 -12.60
CA SER A 128 -12.31 6.62 -13.84
C SER A 128 -12.32 5.62 -14.98
N ASP A 129 -13.36 5.64 -15.77
CA ASP A 129 -13.54 4.73 -16.91
C ASP A 129 -13.23 5.44 -18.22
N TYR A 130 -12.54 4.74 -19.11
CA TYR A 130 -12.30 5.18 -20.48
C TYR A 130 -12.17 3.98 -21.40
N ASP A 131 -13.13 3.83 -22.28
CA ASP A 131 -13.17 2.77 -23.29
C ASP A 131 -12.87 1.38 -22.69
N ASN A 132 -11.77 0.75 -23.07
CA ASN A 132 -11.34 -0.54 -22.55
C ASN A 132 -10.54 -0.45 -21.22
N LEU A 133 -10.25 0.75 -20.73
CA LEU A 133 -9.41 0.97 -19.54
C LEU A 133 -10.22 1.54 -18.35
N VAL A 134 -9.90 1.07 -17.16
CA VAL A 134 -10.35 1.65 -15.90
C VAL A 134 -9.13 2.08 -15.09
N PHE A 135 -9.07 3.34 -14.72
CA PHE A 135 -8.01 3.92 -13.91
C PHE A 135 -8.43 3.95 -12.45
N LEU A 136 -7.56 3.45 -11.59
CA LEU A 136 -7.74 3.35 -10.14
C LEU A 136 -6.65 4.19 -9.47
N SER A 137 -6.97 5.39 -8.99
CA SER A 137 -6.00 6.26 -8.35
C SER A 137 -6.16 6.29 -6.83
N GLY A 138 -5.05 6.36 -6.12
CA GLY A 138 -5.01 6.33 -4.67
C GLY A 138 -3.70 6.78 -4.06
N ASN A 139 -3.48 6.46 -2.79
CA ASN A 139 -2.32 6.94 -2.04
C ASN A 139 -0.98 6.39 -2.55
N ASN A 140 -0.99 5.25 -3.22
CA ASN A 140 0.23 4.58 -3.68
C ASN A 140 0.41 4.63 -5.20
N GLY A 141 -0.43 5.40 -5.91
CA GLY A 141 -0.30 5.55 -7.36
C GLY A 141 -1.58 5.35 -8.15
N ILE A 142 -1.40 5.13 -9.44
CA ILE A 142 -2.46 4.78 -10.38
C ILE A 142 -2.25 3.34 -10.84
N SER A 143 -3.25 2.50 -10.64
CA SER A 143 -3.37 1.19 -11.25
C SER A 143 -4.33 1.25 -12.44
N ILE A 144 -4.13 0.41 -13.44
CA ILE A 144 -4.91 0.38 -14.66
C ILE A 144 -5.48 -1.02 -14.85
N PHE A 145 -6.80 -1.11 -14.95
CA PHE A 145 -7.49 -2.35 -15.29
C PHE A 145 -7.90 -2.33 -16.77
N GLU A 146 -7.51 -3.36 -17.50
CA GLU A 146 -7.96 -3.59 -18.86
C GLU A 146 -9.14 -4.55 -18.87
N LYS A 147 -10.27 -4.08 -19.38
CA LYS A 147 -11.55 -4.80 -19.34
C LYS A 147 -11.53 -6.08 -20.18
N THR A 148 -10.95 -6.02 -21.40
CA THR A 148 -10.94 -7.16 -22.33
C THR A 148 -10.10 -8.31 -21.81
N LYS A 149 -8.92 -8.03 -21.27
CA LYS A 149 -8.02 -9.06 -20.72
C LYS A 149 -8.30 -9.40 -19.27
N LYS A 150 -9.13 -8.59 -18.58
CA LYS A 150 -9.39 -8.68 -17.15
C LYS A 150 -8.12 -8.68 -16.28
N GLN A 151 -7.18 -7.81 -16.64
CA GLN A 151 -5.88 -7.69 -15.98
C GLN A 151 -5.70 -6.34 -15.33
N ILE A 152 -5.04 -6.30 -14.18
CA ILE A 152 -4.64 -5.07 -13.49
C ILE A 152 -3.13 -4.89 -13.64
N ILE A 153 -2.71 -3.70 -14.06
CA ILE A 153 -1.34 -3.23 -13.93
C ILE A 153 -1.30 -2.36 -12.68
N ASP A 154 -0.68 -2.88 -11.64
CA ASP A 154 -0.56 -2.16 -10.37
C ASP A 154 0.53 -1.09 -10.44
N ASN A 155 0.27 0.05 -9.80
CA ASN A 155 1.24 1.13 -9.61
C ASN A 155 1.92 1.58 -10.93
N TYR A 156 1.13 1.77 -11.99
CA TYR A 156 1.63 2.24 -13.29
C TYR A 156 2.31 3.62 -13.16
N ILE A 157 1.73 4.49 -12.34
CA ILE A 157 2.32 5.77 -11.91
C ILE A 157 2.37 5.73 -10.40
N VAL A 158 3.55 6.00 -9.82
CA VAL A 158 3.76 5.99 -8.37
C VAL A 158 3.76 7.42 -7.85
N ASP A 159 2.69 7.80 -7.17
CA ASP A 159 2.52 9.08 -6.47
C ASP A 159 1.30 9.01 -5.53
N GLU A 160 1.09 10.01 -4.69
CA GLU A 160 -0.11 10.15 -3.87
C GLU A 160 -1.13 11.03 -4.59
N PHE A 161 -2.26 10.45 -4.97
CA PHE A 161 -3.33 11.14 -5.71
C PHE A 161 -4.44 11.59 -4.77
N ASN A 162 -4.95 12.78 -5.03
CA ASN A 162 -6.05 13.34 -4.23
C ASN A 162 -7.38 12.66 -4.56
N LYS A 163 -8.21 12.44 -3.53
CA LYS A 163 -9.53 11.84 -3.69
C LYS A 163 -10.39 12.68 -4.64
N GLN A 164 -11.01 12.02 -5.62
CA GLN A 164 -11.88 12.61 -6.65
C GLN A 164 -11.22 13.68 -7.54
N ALA A 165 -9.91 13.83 -7.50
CA ALA A 165 -9.17 14.76 -8.33
C ALA A 165 -8.87 14.18 -9.73
N VAL A 166 -9.90 13.76 -10.42
CA VAL A 166 -9.82 13.23 -11.78
C VAL A 166 -10.69 14.08 -12.70
N TYR A 167 -10.11 14.53 -13.79
CA TYR A 167 -10.82 15.24 -14.86
C TYR A 167 -10.59 14.53 -16.18
N LYS A 168 -11.68 14.22 -16.88
CA LYS A 168 -11.67 13.60 -18.20
C LYS A 168 -12.39 14.49 -19.20
N LYS A 169 -11.79 14.72 -20.35
CA LYS A 169 -12.41 15.42 -21.48
C LYS A 169 -11.83 14.87 -22.78
N ASN A 170 -12.68 14.43 -23.67
CA ASN A 170 -12.30 13.78 -24.93
C ASN A 170 -11.32 12.62 -24.69
N SER A 171 -10.16 12.61 -25.35
CA SER A 171 -9.10 11.62 -25.19
C SER A 171 -8.05 11.96 -24.11
N THR A 172 -8.31 12.98 -23.28
CA THR A 172 -7.39 13.41 -22.22
C THR A 172 -7.96 13.08 -20.86
N ILE A 173 -7.12 12.52 -19.99
CA ILE A 173 -7.42 12.35 -18.57
C ILE A 173 -6.34 13.01 -17.71
N ARG A 174 -6.74 13.65 -16.63
CA ARG A 174 -5.84 14.33 -15.68
C ARG A 174 -6.12 13.87 -14.28
N PHE A 175 -5.06 13.61 -13.53
CA PHE A 175 -5.11 13.19 -12.13
C PHE A 175 -4.36 14.22 -11.28
N GLY A 176 -5.03 14.77 -10.28
CA GLY A 176 -4.40 15.65 -9.30
C GLY A 176 -3.69 14.85 -8.22
N SER A 177 -2.40 15.11 -8.02
CA SER A 177 -1.59 14.54 -6.95
C SER A 177 -1.07 15.62 -6.00
N ILE A 178 -0.42 15.22 -4.92
CA ILE A 178 0.27 16.14 -4.00
C ILE A 178 1.44 16.87 -4.65
N HIS A 179 2.03 16.31 -5.73
CA HIS A 179 3.14 16.89 -6.45
C HIS A 179 2.73 17.66 -7.73
N GLY A 180 1.44 17.65 -8.08
CA GLY A 180 0.91 18.36 -9.24
C GLY A 180 -0.15 17.59 -10.02
N VAL A 181 -0.14 17.74 -11.35
CA VAL A 181 -1.13 17.14 -12.23
C VAL A 181 -0.45 16.20 -13.21
N TYR A 182 -0.84 14.95 -13.18
CA TYR A 182 -0.47 13.96 -14.19
C TYR A 182 -1.50 14.01 -15.32
N THR A 183 -1.02 14.10 -16.56
CA THR A 183 -1.87 14.19 -17.74
C THR A 183 -1.53 13.06 -18.72
N ILE A 184 -2.55 12.38 -19.21
CA ILE A 184 -2.48 11.49 -20.36
C ILE A 184 -3.29 12.17 -21.46
N ASP A 185 -2.59 12.75 -22.45
CA ASP A 185 -3.22 13.62 -23.46
C ASP A 185 -3.92 12.84 -24.57
N ASN A 186 -3.42 11.63 -24.90
CA ASN A 186 -4.02 10.80 -25.93
C ASN A 186 -4.24 9.38 -25.39
N LEU A 187 -5.43 9.17 -24.84
CA LEU A 187 -5.81 7.88 -24.25
C LEU A 187 -5.88 6.75 -25.27
N VAL A 188 -6.19 7.05 -26.54
CA VAL A 188 -6.25 6.05 -27.62
C VAL A 188 -4.84 5.50 -27.93
N ASP A 189 -3.86 6.39 -28.05
CA ASP A 189 -2.48 5.96 -28.29
C ASP A 189 -1.86 5.37 -27.01
N PHE A 190 -2.26 5.87 -25.84
CA PHE A 190 -1.86 5.31 -24.56
C PHE A 190 -2.30 3.85 -24.44
N GLU A 191 -3.57 3.53 -24.73
CA GLU A 191 -4.09 2.16 -24.69
C GLU A 191 -3.35 1.23 -25.66
N LYS A 192 -3.10 1.68 -26.90
CA LYS A 192 -2.33 0.90 -27.89
C LYS A 192 -0.91 0.58 -27.44
N ASN A 193 -0.28 1.51 -26.71
CA ASN A 193 1.11 1.37 -26.23
C ASN A 193 1.19 0.73 -24.84
N LEU A 194 0.06 0.44 -24.21
CA LEU A 194 0.03 -0.19 -22.90
C LEU A 194 0.48 -1.64 -23.00
N ILE A 195 1.72 -1.90 -22.59
CA ILE A 195 2.29 -3.26 -22.59
C ILE A 195 1.83 -3.94 -21.31
N PHE A 196 0.77 -4.73 -21.43
CA PHE A 196 0.48 -5.72 -20.40
C PHE A 196 1.57 -6.79 -20.47
N LYS A 197 2.36 -6.94 -19.43
CA LYS A 197 3.23 -8.09 -19.29
C LYS A 197 2.33 -9.33 -19.25
N ASP A 198 2.14 -9.93 -20.39
CA ASP A 198 1.56 -11.26 -20.48
C ASP A 198 2.51 -12.20 -19.75
N PHE A 199 2.32 -12.37 -18.44
CA PHE A 199 2.75 -13.57 -17.77
C PHE A 199 1.86 -14.71 -18.28
N LYS A 200 1.98 -15.04 -19.57
CA LYS A 200 1.69 -16.37 -20.02
C LYS A 200 2.69 -17.27 -19.29
N ILE A 201 2.26 -17.83 -18.18
CA ILE A 201 2.78 -19.13 -17.77
C ILE A 201 2.39 -20.03 -18.93
N SER A 202 3.30 -20.14 -19.88
CA SER A 202 3.18 -21.13 -20.95
C SER A 202 2.98 -22.46 -20.23
N SER A 203 1.77 -23.02 -20.37
CA SER A 203 1.44 -24.33 -19.82
C SER A 203 2.28 -25.47 -20.43
N GLN A 204 3.26 -25.15 -21.24
CA GLN A 204 4.10 -26.13 -21.94
C GLN A 204 5.48 -26.39 -21.30
N GLU A 205 5.90 -25.65 -20.23
CA GLU A 205 7.21 -25.89 -19.63
C GLU A 205 7.23 -25.99 -18.09
N PRO A 206 6.37 -26.81 -17.45
CA PRO A 206 6.52 -27.04 -16.00
C PRO A 206 7.88 -27.69 -15.68
N TYR A 207 8.47 -28.39 -16.63
CA TYR A 207 9.76 -29.08 -16.46
C TYR A 207 10.97 -28.12 -16.49
N LEU A 208 10.92 -27.03 -17.25
CA LEU A 208 11.97 -26.01 -17.27
C LEU A 208 12.05 -25.27 -15.93
N TYR A 209 10.89 -24.92 -15.35
CA TYR A 209 10.84 -24.29 -14.02
C TYR A 209 11.21 -25.26 -12.91
N LEU A 210 10.85 -26.54 -13.03
CA LEU A 210 11.29 -27.59 -12.10
C LEU A 210 12.82 -27.79 -12.20
N GLY A 211 13.37 -27.79 -13.40
CA GLY A 211 14.80 -27.86 -13.66
C GLY A 211 15.56 -26.63 -13.14
N ALA A 212 15.03 -25.43 -13.37
CA ALA A 212 15.61 -24.19 -12.85
C ALA A 212 15.55 -24.12 -11.32
N LEU A 213 14.44 -24.54 -10.71
CA LEU A 213 14.29 -24.63 -9.25
C LEU A 213 15.27 -25.64 -8.66
N LEU A 214 15.42 -26.81 -9.28
CA LEU A 214 16.38 -27.85 -8.89
C LEU A 214 17.83 -27.34 -9.01
N LEU A 215 18.14 -26.59 -10.06
CA LEU A 215 19.45 -25.99 -10.27
C LEU A 215 19.74 -24.89 -9.25
N ILE A 216 18.77 -24.07 -8.89
CA ILE A 216 18.86 -23.08 -7.80
C ILE A 216 19.08 -23.78 -6.45
N ILE A 217 18.37 -24.86 -6.17
CA ILE A 217 18.53 -25.64 -4.94
C ILE A 217 19.93 -26.29 -4.92
N ILE A 218 20.40 -26.85 -6.03
CA ILE A 218 21.75 -27.42 -6.13
C ILE A 218 22.82 -26.34 -5.94
N VAL A 219 22.68 -25.19 -6.61
CA VAL A 219 23.59 -24.04 -6.44
C VAL A 219 23.56 -23.55 -4.99
N PHE A 220 22.39 -23.45 -4.38
CA PHE A 220 22.25 -23.06 -2.99
C PHE A 220 22.90 -24.05 -2.02
N VAL A 221 22.73 -25.36 -2.26
CA VAL A 221 23.37 -26.41 -1.46
C VAL A 221 24.89 -26.43 -1.67
N VAL A 222 25.35 -26.25 -2.92
CA VAL A 222 26.78 -26.17 -3.24
C VAL A 222 27.41 -24.91 -2.66
N VAL A 223 26.74 -23.74 -2.80
CA VAL A 223 27.19 -22.48 -2.18
C VAL A 223 27.20 -22.59 -0.65
N LYS A 224 26.20 -23.21 -0.04
CA LYS A 224 26.17 -23.47 1.41
C LYS A 224 27.25 -24.45 1.85
N LYS A 225 27.59 -25.44 1.03
CA LYS A 225 28.67 -26.41 1.29
C LYS A 225 30.06 -25.81 1.04
N VAL A 226 30.21 -24.93 0.05
CA VAL A 226 31.45 -24.22 -0.27
C VAL A 226 31.68 -23.03 0.68
N SER A 227 30.60 -22.37 1.15
CA SER A 227 30.68 -21.30 2.18
C SER A 227 31.02 -21.81 3.56
N LYS A 228 30.91 -23.11 3.82
CA LYS A 228 31.59 -23.77 4.92
C LYS A 228 33.08 -23.96 4.57
N LYS A 229 33.73 -22.93 3.98
CA LYS A 229 35.16 -22.85 3.90
C LYS A 229 35.64 -22.82 5.34
N ASN A 230 36.42 -23.85 5.73
CA ASN A 230 37.04 -24.05 7.01
C ASN A 230 37.77 -22.76 7.49
N ILE A 231 37.03 -21.83 8.03
CA ILE A 231 37.61 -20.82 8.92
C ILE A 231 37.94 -21.64 10.16
N SER A 232 39.19 -21.75 10.53
CA SER A 232 39.57 -22.44 11.77
C SER A 232 38.78 -21.77 12.91
N ASP A 233 38.34 -22.56 13.89
CA ASP A 233 37.62 -22.04 15.07
C ASP A 233 38.36 -20.86 15.70
N GLU A 234 39.70 -20.88 15.70
CA GLU A 234 40.54 -19.78 16.17
C GLU A 234 40.38 -18.50 15.34
N GLN A 235 40.30 -18.63 14.02
CA GLN A 235 40.09 -17.49 13.11
C GLN A 235 38.70 -16.89 13.28
N LEU A 236 37.69 -17.72 13.47
CA LEU A 236 36.32 -17.30 13.73
C LEU A 236 36.21 -16.57 15.08
N ILE A 237 36.80 -17.11 16.14
CA ILE A 237 36.88 -16.46 17.45
C ILE A 237 37.61 -15.12 17.37
N SER A 238 38.71 -15.03 16.62
CA SER A 238 39.43 -13.78 16.39
C SER A 238 38.56 -12.73 15.73
N ASN A 239 37.78 -13.12 14.70
CA ASN A 239 36.84 -12.23 14.01
C ASN A 239 35.71 -11.77 14.93
N ILE A 240 35.13 -12.67 15.72
CA ILE A 240 34.11 -12.35 16.72
C ILE A 240 34.64 -11.34 17.75
N LYS A 241 35.82 -11.56 18.30
CA LYS A 241 36.46 -10.62 19.25
C LYS A 241 36.68 -9.24 18.62
N ARG A 242 37.18 -9.20 17.38
CA ARG A 242 37.37 -7.93 16.63
C ARG A 242 36.07 -7.19 16.45
N PHE A 243 35.01 -7.90 16.07
CA PHE A 243 33.67 -7.30 15.93
C PHE A 243 33.12 -6.75 17.25
N ILE A 244 33.25 -7.53 18.33
CA ILE A 244 32.86 -7.10 19.68
C ILE A 244 33.59 -5.82 20.07
N ASN A 245 34.92 -5.77 19.92
CA ASN A 245 35.72 -4.62 20.29
C ASN A 245 35.40 -3.37 19.48
N LYS A 246 35.12 -3.54 18.20
CA LYS A 246 34.71 -2.44 17.32
C LYS A 246 33.31 -1.86 17.69
N ASN A 247 32.41 -2.68 18.21
CA ASN A 247 31.04 -2.33 18.50
C ASN A 247 30.68 -2.37 20.00
N LEU A 248 31.69 -2.29 20.90
CA LEU A 248 31.57 -2.66 22.32
C LEU A 248 30.38 -2.00 23.05
N SER A 249 30.07 -0.73 22.75
CA SER A 249 28.99 0.00 23.43
C SER A 249 27.60 -0.54 23.11
N ARG A 250 27.38 -1.05 21.89
CA ARG A 250 26.05 -1.46 21.40
C ARG A 250 25.93 -2.94 21.03
N VAL A 251 27.03 -3.69 21.10
CA VAL A 251 27.04 -5.09 20.69
C VAL A 251 26.10 -5.93 21.56
N THR A 252 25.28 -6.75 20.90
CA THR A 252 24.39 -7.75 21.50
C THR A 252 24.66 -9.12 20.88
N LEU A 253 24.21 -10.19 21.55
CA LEU A 253 24.32 -11.55 21.00
C LEU A 253 23.58 -11.66 19.66
N LYS A 254 22.39 -11.04 19.51
CA LYS A 254 21.65 -11.00 18.24
C LYS A 254 22.44 -10.35 17.11
N MET A 255 23.24 -9.33 17.40
CA MET A 255 24.12 -8.73 16.39
C MET A 255 25.24 -9.69 15.96
N LEU A 256 25.76 -10.53 16.87
CA LEU A 256 26.72 -11.55 16.51
C LEU A 256 26.09 -12.66 15.66
N GLU A 257 24.88 -13.11 16.00
CA GLU A 257 24.12 -14.08 15.21
C GLU A 257 23.91 -13.58 13.77
N ALA A 258 23.49 -12.32 13.61
CA ALA A 258 23.28 -11.72 12.32
C ALA A 258 24.55 -11.54 11.49
N GLU A 259 25.65 -11.05 12.12
CA GLU A 259 26.91 -10.77 11.43
C GLU A 259 27.62 -12.04 10.96
N PHE A 260 27.65 -13.09 11.82
CA PHE A 260 28.36 -14.33 11.53
C PHE A 260 27.45 -15.43 10.94
N ASN A 261 26.14 -15.16 10.80
CA ASN A 261 25.14 -16.12 10.35
C ASN A 261 25.20 -17.46 11.11
N LEU A 262 25.34 -17.38 12.42
CA LEU A 262 25.44 -18.50 13.37
C LEU A 262 24.38 -18.30 14.46
N ASP A 263 23.77 -19.38 14.93
CA ASP A 263 22.89 -19.27 16.09
C ASP A 263 23.69 -19.18 17.40
N TYR A 264 23.01 -18.86 18.51
CA TYR A 264 23.64 -18.69 19.82
C TYR A 264 24.33 -19.96 20.30
N ASN A 265 23.78 -21.13 20.00
CA ASN A 265 24.38 -22.42 20.43
C ASN A 265 25.63 -22.71 19.61
N ASP A 266 25.59 -22.44 18.30
CA ASP A 266 26.77 -22.58 17.44
C ASP A 266 27.90 -21.69 17.91
N ILE A 267 27.63 -20.39 18.17
CA ILE A 267 28.66 -19.45 18.66
C ILE A 267 29.25 -19.91 20.01
N ASN A 268 28.43 -20.43 20.93
CA ASN A 268 28.89 -20.92 22.20
C ASN A 268 29.63 -22.29 22.12
N SER A 269 29.40 -23.06 21.05
CA SER A 269 30.03 -24.37 20.85
C SER A 269 31.37 -24.30 20.11
N ILE A 270 31.71 -23.17 19.48
CA ILE A 270 32.96 -22.97 18.72
C ILE A 270 34.19 -23.34 19.57
N HIS A 271 34.19 -22.96 20.84
CA HIS A 271 35.30 -23.30 21.77
C HIS A 271 34.79 -23.34 23.21
N LYS A 272 35.27 -24.35 23.98
CA LYS A 272 34.83 -24.56 25.38
C LYS A 272 35.05 -23.34 26.28
N ASP A 273 36.18 -22.64 26.06
CA ASP A 273 36.60 -21.53 26.91
C ASP A 273 36.17 -20.16 26.41
N PHE A 274 35.62 -20.07 25.19
CA PHE A 274 35.14 -18.81 24.62
C PHE A 274 33.62 -18.68 24.76
N LYS A 275 33.17 -17.75 25.60
CA LYS A 275 31.77 -17.41 25.79
C LYS A 275 31.56 -15.92 25.44
N PRO A 276 30.96 -15.60 24.29
CA PRO A 276 30.83 -14.22 23.81
C PRO A 276 30.19 -13.27 24.82
N ALA A 277 29.11 -13.69 25.50
CA ALA A 277 28.48 -12.88 26.54
C ALA A 277 29.44 -12.52 27.70
N LYS A 278 30.25 -13.49 28.13
CA LYS A 278 31.25 -13.26 29.17
C LYS A 278 32.36 -12.33 28.66
N TYR A 279 32.81 -12.52 27.43
CA TYR A 279 33.83 -11.68 26.81
C TYR A 279 33.35 -10.23 26.67
N ILE A 280 32.13 -9.98 26.14
CA ILE A 280 31.55 -8.63 26.07
C ILE A 280 31.51 -7.96 27.44
N LYS A 281 31.05 -8.69 28.45
CA LYS A 281 31.00 -8.17 29.82
C LYS A 281 32.38 -7.81 30.36
N GLN A 282 33.39 -8.64 30.12
CA GLN A 282 34.75 -8.42 30.54
C GLN A 282 35.38 -7.20 29.87
N GLU A 283 35.27 -7.10 28.54
CA GLU A 283 35.80 -5.95 27.79
C GLU A 283 35.16 -4.63 28.22
N ARG A 284 33.82 -4.62 28.43
CA ARG A 284 33.11 -3.46 28.98
C ARG A 284 33.61 -3.07 30.36
N LEU A 285 33.85 -4.06 31.22
CA LEU A 285 34.38 -3.85 32.57
C LEU A 285 35.77 -3.25 32.56
N GLU A 286 36.69 -3.81 31.74
CA GLU A 286 38.08 -3.35 31.61
C GLU A 286 38.15 -1.94 31.03
N LEU A 287 37.35 -1.64 30.01
CA LEU A 287 37.27 -0.30 29.44
C LEU A 287 36.72 0.69 30.46
N THR A 288 35.67 0.32 31.19
CA THR A 288 35.09 1.15 32.28
C THR A 288 36.17 1.49 33.33
N LYS A 289 36.86 0.47 33.83
CA LYS A 289 37.96 0.64 34.83
C LYS A 289 39.04 1.58 34.31
N LYS A 290 39.48 1.36 33.08
CA LYS A 290 40.51 2.20 32.43
C LYS A 290 40.07 3.65 32.29
N MET A 291 38.82 3.90 31.93
CA MET A 291 38.29 5.25 31.75
C MET A 291 38.06 5.96 33.10
N LEU A 292 37.56 5.25 34.11
CA LEU A 292 37.42 5.79 35.46
C LEU A 292 38.79 6.20 36.07
N LEU A 293 39.82 5.37 35.89
CA LEU A 293 41.18 5.69 36.36
C LEU A 293 41.77 6.91 35.64
N LYS A 294 41.33 7.20 34.40
CA LYS A 294 41.72 8.39 33.63
C LYS A 294 40.86 9.62 33.97
N GLY A 295 39.97 9.53 34.92
CA GLY A 295 39.10 10.67 35.32
C GLY A 295 38.04 11.05 34.34
N LYS A 296 37.64 10.14 33.41
CA LYS A 296 36.57 10.43 32.41
C LYS A 296 35.21 10.59 33.07
N ILE A 297 34.37 11.41 32.51
CA ILE A 297 32.99 11.65 32.99
C ILE A 297 32.08 10.45 32.69
N LEU A 298 31.05 10.23 33.50
CA LEU A 298 30.20 9.04 33.41
C LEU A 298 29.46 8.94 32.07
N SER A 299 29.05 10.06 31.47
CA SER A 299 28.42 10.07 30.16
C SER A 299 29.33 9.53 29.07
N GLU A 300 30.62 9.98 29.04
CA GLU A 300 31.62 9.49 28.07
C GLU A 300 31.88 7.98 28.25
N ILE A 301 31.90 7.52 29.51
CA ILE A 301 32.08 6.09 29.83
C ILE A 301 30.84 5.30 29.36
N SER A 302 29.62 5.82 29.59
CA SER A 302 28.36 5.23 29.16
C SER A 302 28.36 5.01 27.65
N ASP A 303 28.66 6.05 26.87
CA ASP A 303 28.71 6.02 25.40
C ASP A 303 29.68 5.00 24.83
N LYS A 304 30.82 4.80 25.50
CA LYS A 304 31.86 3.89 25.03
C LYS A 304 31.67 2.44 25.48
N THR A 305 31.03 2.22 26.62
CA THR A 305 30.91 0.88 27.22
C THR A 305 29.51 0.28 27.08
N GLY A 306 28.48 1.09 26.81
CA GLY A 306 27.09 0.66 26.75
C GLY A 306 26.46 0.38 28.11
N TYR A 307 27.11 0.76 29.21
CA TYR A 307 26.50 0.77 30.56
C TYR A 307 25.74 2.10 30.76
N SER A 308 24.57 2.06 31.38
CA SER A 308 23.87 3.29 31.73
C SER A 308 24.64 4.08 32.81
N GLU A 309 24.55 5.41 32.81
CA GLU A 309 25.19 6.26 33.80
C GLU A 309 24.78 5.88 35.24
N THR A 310 23.48 5.56 35.42
CA THR A 310 22.94 5.10 36.72
C THR A 310 23.63 3.82 37.19
N TYR A 311 23.89 2.86 36.28
CA TYR A 311 24.60 1.62 36.61
C TYR A 311 26.04 1.90 36.95
N LEU A 312 26.74 2.76 36.20
CA LEU A 312 28.11 3.20 36.45
C LEU A 312 28.23 3.89 37.81
N LEU A 313 27.31 4.79 38.14
CA LEU A 313 27.31 5.49 39.44
C LEU A 313 27.16 4.52 40.59
N LYS A 314 26.21 3.59 40.55
CA LYS A 314 25.99 2.57 41.59
C LYS A 314 27.16 1.64 41.81
N ASN A 315 27.91 1.34 40.75
CA ASN A 315 29.00 0.33 40.80
C ASN A 315 30.39 0.94 40.72
N LYS A 316 30.53 2.27 40.77
CA LYS A 316 31.81 2.98 40.62
C LYS A 316 32.95 2.36 41.49
N TYR A 317 32.68 2.12 42.77
CA TYR A 317 33.64 1.56 43.69
C TYR A 317 33.97 0.06 43.41
N LYS A 318 33.05 -0.68 42.81
CA LYS A 318 33.32 -2.08 42.44
C LYS A 318 34.22 -2.18 41.21
N PHE A 319 34.20 -1.20 40.33
CA PHE A 319 35.09 -1.15 39.16
C PHE A 319 36.52 -0.76 39.52
N LEU A 320 36.75 -0.12 40.65
CA LEU A 320 38.07 0.36 41.10
C LEU A 320 38.78 -0.61 42.05
N LYS A 321 38.06 -1.61 42.56
CA LYS A 321 38.65 -2.74 43.24
C LYS A 321 39.13 -3.79 42.21
#